data_09b54790c3aeda1cde83a217e742c7c3
#
_entry.id   09b54790c3aeda1cde83a217e742c7c3
#
_cell.length_a   1.000
_cell.length_b   1.000
_cell.length_c   1.000
_cell.angle_alpha   90.00
_cell.angle_beta   90.00
_cell.angle_gamma   90.00
#
_symmetry.space_group_name_H-M   'P 1'
#
loop_
_entity.id
_entity.type
_entity.pdbx_description
1 polymer ?
#
loop_
_entity_poly.entity_id
_entity_poly.type
_entity_poly.pdbx_seq_one_letter_code
_entity_poly.pdbx_strand_id
1 'polypeptide(L)'
;MRAMNGVALITGSSRGIGRGIALALARAGRHDVVINYAGYEAAADECAGLCRAAAGGKGRAEIVQGDVSLAADRARMLAFVREKFGRLDLLVNNAGVAPLVRADILDAGEESFDRLIAINLKGPYFLTQAAAKLMRDSGPLAGLPQAVVNVTSISAFTASVNRGDYCIAKAGLAMMTKLYAVRLAEFGIGVFEVQPGVIETDMTGPVKAKYDALFAVGLAPLNRWGTPEDIGQCVAAVALGHFPYSTGQVFNVDGGFHLRTI
;
A
#
# COMPACT_ATOMS: atom_id res chain seq x y z
N MET A 1 19.21 -14.45 -22.66
CA MET A 1 17.83 -13.89 -22.58
C MET A 1 17.69 -13.19 -21.23
N ARG A 2 17.15 -11.99 -21.19
CA ARG A 2 16.84 -11.29 -19.92
C ARG A 2 15.73 -12.04 -19.20
N ALA A 3 15.87 -12.32 -17.92
CA ALA A 3 14.81 -12.92 -17.13
C ALA A 3 13.58 -12.00 -17.15
N MET A 4 12.37 -12.58 -17.23
CA MET A 4 11.13 -11.83 -17.20
C MET A 4 10.95 -11.23 -15.79
N ASN A 5 10.66 -9.95 -15.70
CA ASN A 5 10.32 -9.31 -14.45
C ASN A 5 8.87 -9.67 -14.05
N GLY A 6 8.61 -9.74 -12.75
CA GLY A 6 7.25 -9.66 -12.23
C GLY A 6 6.64 -8.28 -12.50
N VAL A 7 5.34 -8.14 -12.29
CA VAL A 7 4.63 -6.87 -12.43
C VAL A 7 4.00 -6.48 -11.10
N ALA A 8 4.29 -5.26 -10.64
CA ALA A 8 3.77 -4.70 -9.41
C ALA A 8 2.82 -3.53 -9.71
N LEU A 9 1.55 -3.63 -9.31
CA LEU A 9 0.61 -2.52 -9.31
C LEU A 9 0.55 -1.92 -7.90
N ILE A 10 0.91 -0.63 -7.77
CA ILE A 10 0.88 0.08 -6.50
C ILE A 10 -0.15 1.19 -6.58
N THR A 11 -1.22 1.11 -5.79
CA THR A 11 -2.27 2.14 -5.79
C THR A 11 -1.83 3.38 -5.01
N GLY A 12 -2.17 4.58 -5.54
CA GLY A 12 -1.82 5.86 -4.92
C GLY A 12 -0.31 6.06 -4.78
N SER A 13 0.47 5.71 -5.80
CA SER A 13 1.93 5.68 -5.72
C SER A 13 2.66 6.85 -6.37
N SER A 14 1.95 7.90 -6.78
CA SER A 14 2.58 9.11 -7.32
C SER A 14 3.40 9.90 -6.28
N ARG A 15 3.15 9.72 -4.98
CA ARG A 15 3.82 10.43 -3.87
C ARG A 15 3.80 9.62 -2.57
N GLY A 16 4.42 10.15 -1.52
CA GLY A 16 4.38 9.60 -0.16
C GLY A 16 4.82 8.15 -0.06
N ILE A 17 4.14 7.37 0.77
CA ILE A 17 4.45 5.95 1.01
C ILE A 17 4.45 5.16 -0.30
N GLY A 18 3.46 5.36 -1.16
CA GLY A 18 3.36 4.65 -2.42
C GLY A 18 4.56 4.89 -3.35
N ARG A 19 5.08 6.14 -3.43
CA ARG A 19 6.31 6.47 -4.16
C ARG A 19 7.52 5.75 -3.54
N GLY A 20 7.63 5.72 -2.21
CA GLY A 20 8.71 4.99 -1.53
C GLY A 20 8.69 3.50 -1.85
N ILE A 21 7.52 2.88 -1.87
CA ILE A 21 7.33 1.48 -2.26
C ILE A 21 7.74 1.26 -3.73
N ALA A 22 7.26 2.12 -4.64
CA ALA A 22 7.58 2.02 -6.07
C ALA A 22 9.09 2.10 -6.32
N LEU A 23 9.78 3.03 -5.65
CA LEU A 23 11.23 3.20 -5.75
C LEU A 23 12.00 2.00 -5.18
N ALA A 24 11.59 1.44 -4.04
CA ALA A 24 12.22 0.28 -3.44
C ALA A 24 12.12 -0.94 -4.37
N LEU A 25 10.94 -1.18 -4.96
CA LEU A 25 10.73 -2.26 -5.93
C LEU A 25 11.55 -2.05 -7.22
N ALA A 26 11.62 -0.81 -7.72
CA ALA A 26 12.41 -0.49 -8.90
C ALA A 26 13.91 -0.72 -8.66
N ARG A 27 14.46 -0.33 -7.51
CA ARG A 27 15.86 -0.60 -7.11
C ARG A 27 16.15 -2.10 -7.01
N ALA A 28 15.22 -2.89 -6.50
CA ALA A 28 15.35 -4.34 -6.43
C ALA A 28 15.46 -4.98 -7.84
N GLY A 29 14.91 -4.34 -8.87
CA GLY A 29 15.09 -4.71 -10.27
C GLY A 29 14.47 -6.05 -10.68
N ARG A 30 13.50 -6.55 -9.89
CA ARG A 30 12.79 -7.82 -10.13
C ARG A 30 11.34 -7.62 -10.57
N HIS A 31 10.83 -6.37 -10.50
CA HIS A 31 9.48 -6.01 -10.92
C HIS A 31 9.50 -4.83 -11.90
N ASP A 32 8.65 -4.91 -12.91
CA ASP A 32 8.15 -3.75 -13.63
C ASP A 32 7.09 -3.09 -12.74
N VAL A 33 7.08 -1.78 -12.64
CA VAL A 33 6.27 -1.03 -11.67
C VAL A 33 5.16 -0.29 -12.40
N VAL A 34 3.93 -0.45 -11.95
CA VAL A 34 2.77 0.31 -12.42
C VAL A 34 2.33 1.26 -11.32
N ILE A 35 2.49 2.55 -11.58
CA ILE A 35 2.21 3.65 -10.67
C ILE A 35 0.78 4.11 -10.92
N ASN A 36 -0.10 3.88 -9.94
CA ASN A 36 -1.47 4.40 -10.02
C ASN A 36 -1.58 5.77 -9.36
N TYR A 37 -2.36 6.63 -9.98
CA TYR A 37 -2.75 7.95 -9.46
C TYR A 37 -4.22 8.26 -9.76
N ALA A 38 -4.85 9.11 -8.94
CA ALA A 38 -6.24 9.54 -9.19
C ALA A 38 -6.29 10.88 -9.94
N GLY A 39 -5.56 11.91 -9.49
CA GLY A 39 -5.68 13.27 -10.05
C GLY A 39 -4.37 13.99 -10.37
N TYR A 40 -3.22 13.49 -9.93
CA TYR A 40 -1.93 14.18 -10.08
C TYR A 40 -1.01 13.47 -11.07
N GLU A 41 -1.25 13.64 -12.36
CA GLU A 41 -0.50 12.99 -13.44
C GLU A 41 0.98 13.37 -13.44
N ALA A 42 1.30 14.66 -13.33
CA ALA A 42 2.68 15.13 -13.32
C ALA A 42 3.52 14.50 -12.20
N ALA A 43 2.93 14.30 -11.01
CA ALA A 43 3.61 13.62 -9.91
C ALA A 43 3.78 12.11 -10.17
N ALA A 44 2.88 11.49 -10.94
CA ALA A 44 3.01 10.10 -11.34
C ALA A 44 4.11 9.92 -12.41
N ASP A 45 4.19 10.83 -13.37
CA ASP A 45 5.25 10.86 -14.39
C ASP A 45 6.63 11.07 -13.76
N GLU A 46 6.75 12.02 -12.82
CA GLU A 46 7.97 12.20 -12.04
C GLU A 46 8.37 10.91 -11.32
N CYS A 47 7.42 10.27 -10.62
CA CYS A 47 7.67 9.01 -9.92
C CYS A 47 8.11 7.91 -10.89
N ALA A 48 7.48 7.79 -12.05
CA ALA A 48 7.87 6.82 -13.07
C ALA A 48 9.29 7.09 -13.60
N GLY A 49 9.65 8.36 -13.82
CA GLY A 49 11.01 8.77 -14.17
C GLY A 49 12.04 8.34 -13.14
N LEU A 50 11.78 8.61 -11.87
CA LEU A 50 12.62 8.20 -10.75
C LEU A 50 12.74 6.67 -10.65
N CYS A 51 11.64 5.93 -10.85
CA CYS A 51 11.67 4.46 -10.84
C CYS A 51 12.50 3.90 -12.01
N ARG A 52 12.38 4.47 -13.21
CA ARG A 52 13.21 4.06 -14.36
C ARG A 52 14.69 4.29 -14.11
N ALA A 53 15.03 5.44 -13.52
CA ALA A 53 16.42 5.75 -13.14
C ALA A 53 16.94 4.77 -12.07
N ALA A 54 16.13 4.52 -11.02
CA ALA A 54 16.48 3.60 -9.93
C ALA A 54 16.64 2.16 -10.40
N ALA A 55 15.87 1.71 -11.38
CA ALA A 55 15.96 0.38 -11.97
C ALA A 55 17.23 0.15 -12.78
N GLY A 56 17.99 1.20 -13.16
CA GLY A 56 19.23 1.09 -13.91
C GLY A 56 19.07 0.28 -15.22
N GLY A 57 17.96 0.47 -15.92
CA GLY A 57 17.63 -0.29 -17.14
C GLY A 57 17.10 -1.71 -16.89
N LYS A 58 16.89 -2.16 -15.65
CA LYS A 58 16.44 -3.53 -15.33
C LYS A 58 14.92 -3.69 -15.27
N GLY A 59 14.15 -2.61 -15.25
CA GLY A 59 12.68 -2.62 -15.15
C GLY A 59 12.03 -1.50 -15.94
N ARG A 60 10.73 -1.65 -16.15
CA ARG A 60 9.85 -0.60 -16.71
C ARG A 60 9.09 0.07 -15.58
N ALA A 61 8.71 1.33 -15.78
CA ALA A 61 7.77 2.03 -14.92
C ALA A 61 6.74 2.76 -15.80
N GLU A 62 5.49 2.39 -15.62
CA GLU A 62 4.34 2.93 -16.36
C GLU A 62 3.36 3.58 -15.38
N ILE A 63 2.57 4.53 -15.87
CA ILE A 63 1.53 5.19 -15.07
C ILE A 63 0.15 4.75 -15.51
N VAL A 64 -0.79 4.69 -14.58
CA VAL A 64 -2.20 4.42 -14.86
C VAL A 64 -3.10 5.26 -13.97
N GLN A 65 -4.00 6.04 -14.60
CA GLN A 65 -5.00 6.80 -13.86
C GLN A 65 -6.14 5.91 -13.38
N GLY A 66 -6.61 6.14 -12.16
CA GLY A 66 -7.80 5.48 -11.63
C GLY A 66 -8.05 5.79 -10.17
N ASP A 67 -9.30 6.07 -9.84
CA ASP A 67 -9.79 6.16 -8.47
C ASP A 67 -10.22 4.77 -7.99
N VAL A 68 -9.58 4.27 -6.95
CA VAL A 68 -9.85 2.93 -6.41
C VAL A 68 -11.28 2.78 -5.88
N SER A 69 -11.97 3.87 -5.53
CA SER A 69 -13.37 3.85 -5.10
C SER A 69 -14.33 3.48 -6.23
N LEU A 70 -13.97 3.78 -7.49
CA LEU A 70 -14.82 3.60 -8.67
C LEU A 70 -14.59 2.23 -9.32
N ALA A 71 -15.67 1.47 -9.53
CA ALA A 71 -15.59 0.14 -10.11
C ALA A 71 -15.03 0.14 -11.54
N ALA A 72 -15.43 1.10 -12.36
CA ALA A 72 -14.95 1.26 -13.73
C ALA A 72 -13.44 1.53 -13.77
N ASP A 73 -12.93 2.33 -12.85
CA ASP A 73 -11.51 2.68 -12.79
C ASP A 73 -10.67 1.46 -12.37
N ARG A 74 -11.13 0.69 -11.37
CA ARG A 74 -10.46 -0.56 -10.98
C ARG A 74 -10.38 -1.55 -12.15
N ALA A 75 -11.45 -1.67 -12.92
CA ALA A 75 -11.46 -2.52 -14.12
C ALA A 75 -10.48 -2.02 -15.19
N ARG A 76 -10.45 -0.71 -15.45
CA ARG A 76 -9.53 -0.07 -16.41
C ARG A 76 -8.07 -0.25 -16.00
N MET A 77 -7.75 -0.07 -14.73
CA MET A 77 -6.39 -0.27 -14.21
C MET A 77 -5.90 -1.71 -14.44
N LEU A 78 -6.72 -2.71 -14.16
CA LEU A 78 -6.35 -4.12 -14.37
C LEU A 78 -6.32 -4.50 -15.86
N ALA A 79 -7.19 -3.92 -16.69
CA ALA A 79 -7.12 -4.07 -18.13
C ALA A 79 -5.79 -3.53 -18.67
N PHE A 80 -5.39 -2.34 -18.25
CA PHE A 80 -4.09 -1.74 -18.59
C PHE A 80 -2.92 -2.67 -18.21
N VAL A 81 -2.90 -3.20 -16.98
CA VAL A 81 -1.86 -4.14 -16.54
C VAL A 81 -1.83 -5.39 -17.43
N ARG A 82 -2.99 -5.97 -17.71
CA ARG A 82 -3.10 -7.15 -18.57
C ARG A 82 -2.63 -6.87 -19.99
N GLU A 83 -3.01 -5.76 -20.59
CA GLU A 83 -2.66 -5.40 -21.97
C GLU A 83 -1.17 -5.07 -22.13
N LYS A 84 -0.61 -4.34 -21.17
CA LYS A 84 0.80 -3.88 -21.25
C LYS A 84 1.80 -4.94 -20.82
N PHE A 85 1.44 -5.83 -19.89
CA PHE A 85 2.37 -6.73 -19.23
C PHE A 85 1.97 -8.21 -19.30
N GLY A 86 0.71 -8.52 -19.55
CA GLY A 86 0.20 -9.89 -19.62
C GLY A 86 0.06 -10.60 -18.27
N ARG A 87 0.50 -9.98 -17.16
CA ARG A 87 0.54 -10.58 -15.83
C ARG A 87 0.47 -9.56 -14.70
N LEU A 88 0.19 -10.05 -13.50
CA LEU A 88 0.33 -9.32 -12.24
C LEU A 88 0.94 -10.26 -11.19
N ASP A 89 1.97 -9.81 -10.48
CA ASP A 89 2.65 -10.61 -9.46
C ASP A 89 2.56 -9.98 -8.07
N LEU A 90 2.45 -8.66 -8.01
CA LEU A 90 2.31 -7.93 -6.77
C LEU A 90 1.20 -6.88 -6.90
N LEU A 91 0.22 -6.94 -5.99
CA LEU A 91 -0.71 -5.84 -5.76
C LEU A 91 -0.38 -5.17 -4.43
N VAL A 92 -0.17 -3.85 -4.45
CA VAL A 92 -0.03 -3.07 -3.21
C VAL A 92 -1.22 -2.13 -3.08
N ASN A 93 -2.12 -2.43 -2.16
CA ASN A 93 -3.22 -1.56 -1.77
C ASN A 93 -2.70 -0.48 -0.81
N ASN A 94 -2.15 0.58 -1.38
CA ASN A 94 -1.60 1.71 -0.63
C ASN A 94 -2.50 2.95 -0.71
N ALA A 95 -3.28 3.14 -1.77
CA ALA A 95 -4.19 4.27 -1.90
C ALA A 95 -5.07 4.42 -0.65
N GLY A 96 -5.08 5.62 -0.10
CA GLY A 96 -5.87 5.91 1.08
C GLY A 96 -5.88 7.41 1.38
N VAL A 97 -6.91 7.84 2.08
CA VAL A 97 -7.13 9.24 2.44
C VAL A 97 -7.45 9.37 3.93
N ALA A 98 -7.10 10.51 4.51
CA ALA A 98 -7.57 10.92 5.82
C ALA A 98 -8.94 11.60 5.70
N PRO A 99 -9.70 11.75 6.82
CA PRO A 99 -10.88 12.63 6.84
C PRO A 99 -10.48 14.05 6.41
N LEU A 100 -11.35 14.72 5.65
CA LEU A 100 -11.14 16.12 5.27
C LEU A 100 -11.17 17.03 6.50
N VAL A 101 -12.09 16.75 7.41
CA VAL A 101 -12.20 17.40 8.72
C VAL A 101 -12.05 16.31 9.78
N ARG A 102 -11.17 16.53 10.74
CA ARG A 102 -11.03 15.62 11.90
C ARG A 102 -12.08 16.00 12.94
N ALA A 103 -13.29 15.48 12.75
CA ALA A 103 -14.39 15.67 13.67
C ALA A 103 -14.38 14.64 14.80
N ASP A 104 -14.88 15.00 15.96
CA ASP A 104 -15.17 14.04 17.03
C ASP A 104 -16.16 12.98 16.52
N ILE A 105 -16.07 11.76 17.04
CA ILE A 105 -16.94 10.65 16.62
C ILE A 105 -18.43 10.95 16.85
N LEU A 106 -18.78 11.85 17.77
CA LEU A 106 -20.14 12.28 18.03
C LEU A 106 -20.66 13.29 17.00
N ASP A 107 -19.75 13.94 16.24
CA ASP A 107 -20.05 15.00 15.28
C ASP A 107 -19.71 14.62 13.83
N ALA A 108 -19.06 13.47 13.62
CA ALA A 108 -18.64 13.02 12.29
C ALA A 108 -19.85 12.68 11.41
N GLY A 109 -19.90 13.28 10.20
CA GLY A 109 -20.98 13.05 9.24
C GLY A 109 -20.83 11.79 8.41
N GLU A 110 -21.95 11.25 7.91
CA GLU A 110 -22.01 10.05 7.05
C GLU A 110 -21.20 10.22 5.77
N GLU A 111 -21.13 11.41 5.19
CA GLU A 111 -20.34 11.68 3.97
C GLU A 111 -18.85 11.36 4.16
N SER A 112 -18.27 11.73 5.32
CA SER A 112 -16.89 11.39 5.66
C SER A 112 -16.72 9.89 5.78
N PHE A 113 -17.63 9.23 6.47
CA PHE A 113 -17.64 7.78 6.65
C PHE A 113 -17.70 7.05 5.30
N ASP A 114 -18.67 7.39 4.46
CA ASP A 114 -18.88 6.77 3.15
C ASP A 114 -17.64 6.95 2.24
N ARG A 115 -17.08 8.15 2.21
CA ARG A 115 -15.87 8.45 1.44
C ARG A 115 -14.69 7.60 1.90
N LEU A 116 -14.48 7.50 3.21
CA LEU A 116 -13.35 6.74 3.76
C LEU A 116 -13.53 5.23 3.58
N ILE A 117 -14.73 4.71 3.76
CA ILE A 117 -15.04 3.31 3.45
C ILE A 117 -14.87 3.02 1.96
N ALA A 118 -15.34 3.90 1.08
CA ALA A 118 -15.22 3.71 -0.37
C ALA A 118 -13.77 3.61 -0.82
N ILE A 119 -12.90 4.50 -0.34
CA ILE A 119 -11.50 4.59 -0.78
C ILE A 119 -10.60 3.61 0.00
N ASN A 120 -10.69 3.61 1.34
CA ASN A 120 -9.73 2.90 2.19
C ASN A 120 -10.07 1.42 2.41
N LEU A 121 -11.30 0.99 2.10
CA LEU A 121 -11.74 -0.39 2.35
C LEU A 121 -12.40 -1.04 1.13
N LYS A 122 -13.52 -0.47 0.64
CA LYS A 122 -14.29 -1.06 -0.48
C LYS A 122 -13.45 -1.14 -1.76
N GLY A 123 -12.70 -0.08 -2.07
CA GLY A 123 -11.80 -0.04 -3.22
C GLY A 123 -10.77 -1.18 -3.20
N PRO A 124 -9.91 -1.27 -2.17
CA PRO A 124 -8.96 -2.36 -1.99
C PRO A 124 -9.60 -3.75 -2.01
N TYR A 125 -10.76 -3.92 -1.39
CA TYR A 125 -11.46 -5.21 -1.35
C TYR A 125 -11.77 -5.72 -2.76
N PHE A 126 -12.45 -4.93 -3.58
CA PHE A 126 -12.85 -5.34 -4.93
C PHE A 126 -11.69 -5.30 -5.93
N LEU A 127 -10.70 -4.43 -5.74
CA LEU A 127 -9.49 -4.47 -6.56
C LEU A 127 -8.72 -5.76 -6.31
N THR A 128 -8.56 -6.18 -5.04
CA THR A 128 -7.90 -7.46 -4.69
C THR A 128 -8.66 -8.64 -5.27
N GLN A 129 -10.00 -8.64 -5.22
CA GLN A 129 -10.82 -9.70 -5.81
C GLN A 129 -10.55 -9.88 -7.30
N ALA A 130 -10.49 -8.80 -8.06
CA ALA A 130 -10.25 -8.84 -9.49
C ALA A 130 -8.77 -9.12 -9.83
N ALA A 131 -7.83 -8.52 -9.07
CA ALA A 131 -6.40 -8.74 -9.24
C ALA A 131 -6.01 -10.20 -8.95
N ALA A 132 -6.58 -10.83 -7.91
CA ALA A 132 -6.30 -12.22 -7.57
C ALA A 132 -6.67 -13.19 -8.72
N LYS A 133 -7.72 -12.90 -9.48
CA LYS A 133 -8.06 -13.67 -10.68
C LYS A 133 -6.98 -13.54 -11.76
N LEU A 134 -6.51 -12.29 -12.01
CA LEU A 134 -5.43 -12.06 -12.98
C LEU A 134 -4.11 -12.70 -12.51
N MET A 135 -3.79 -12.65 -11.23
CA MET A 135 -2.60 -13.28 -10.66
C MET A 135 -2.66 -14.82 -10.81
N ARG A 136 -3.76 -15.43 -10.42
CA ARG A 136 -4.00 -16.87 -10.58
C ARG A 136 -3.82 -17.30 -12.05
N ASP A 137 -4.43 -16.58 -12.97
CA ASP A 137 -4.43 -16.91 -14.40
C ASP A 137 -3.04 -16.70 -15.03
N SER A 138 -2.23 -15.78 -14.49
CA SER A 138 -0.84 -15.54 -14.90
C SER A 138 0.12 -16.65 -14.43
N GLY A 139 -0.18 -17.29 -13.33
CA GLY A 139 0.70 -18.24 -12.65
C GLY A 139 1.98 -17.59 -12.07
N PRO A 140 2.70 -18.30 -11.20
CA PRO A 140 3.92 -17.79 -10.58
C PRO A 140 5.10 -17.70 -11.56
N LEU A 141 6.02 -16.77 -11.31
CA LEU A 141 7.34 -16.73 -11.97
C LEU A 141 8.37 -17.52 -11.14
N ALA A 142 9.30 -18.19 -11.83
CA ALA A 142 10.38 -18.90 -11.15
C ALA A 142 11.21 -17.94 -10.27
N GLY A 143 11.26 -18.23 -8.97
CA GLY A 143 12.00 -17.46 -7.98
C GLY A 143 11.41 -16.09 -7.66
N LEU A 144 10.11 -15.88 -7.92
CA LEU A 144 9.38 -14.67 -7.55
C LEU A 144 7.95 -15.04 -7.13
N PRO A 145 7.57 -14.85 -5.84
CA PRO A 145 6.23 -15.16 -5.37
C PRO A 145 5.21 -14.17 -5.90
N GLN A 146 3.95 -14.59 -5.96
CA GLN A 146 2.82 -13.67 -6.09
C GLN A 146 2.36 -13.23 -4.71
N ALA A 147 2.09 -11.93 -4.54
CA ALA A 147 1.65 -11.41 -3.26
C ALA A 147 0.68 -10.23 -3.38
N VAL A 148 -0.16 -10.07 -2.36
CA VAL A 148 -0.94 -8.87 -2.09
C VAL A 148 -0.44 -8.25 -0.80
N VAL A 149 -0.17 -6.94 -0.81
CA VAL A 149 0.22 -6.19 0.38
C VAL A 149 -0.81 -5.09 0.64
N ASN A 150 -1.40 -5.09 1.81
CA ASN A 150 -2.32 -4.05 2.27
C ASN A 150 -1.59 -3.08 3.21
N VAL A 151 -1.48 -1.82 2.82
CA VAL A 151 -0.93 -0.76 3.67
C VAL A 151 -2.04 -0.21 4.54
N THR A 152 -2.08 -0.66 5.80
CA THR A 152 -3.08 -0.25 6.77
C THR A 152 -2.62 0.98 7.58
N SER A 153 -2.49 0.89 8.87
CA SER A 153 -2.04 1.94 9.79
C SER A 153 -2.03 1.41 11.22
N ILE A 154 -1.28 2.04 12.12
CA ILE A 154 -1.49 1.90 13.57
C ILE A 154 -2.95 2.15 13.98
N SER A 155 -3.70 2.92 13.20
CA SER A 155 -5.14 3.17 13.41
C SER A 155 -6.02 1.95 13.18
N ALA A 156 -5.49 0.83 12.70
CA ALA A 156 -6.22 -0.43 12.61
C ALA A 156 -6.47 -1.08 13.99
N PHE A 157 -5.66 -0.73 14.99
CA PHE A 157 -5.77 -1.26 16.36
C PHE A 157 -5.72 -0.18 17.46
N THR A 158 -5.37 1.06 17.10
CA THR A 158 -5.30 2.19 18.04
C THR A 158 -6.49 3.11 17.83
N ALA A 159 -7.25 3.39 18.88
CA ALA A 159 -8.40 4.26 18.82
C ALA A 159 -8.00 5.75 18.69
N SER A 160 -8.73 6.48 17.86
CA SER A 160 -8.63 7.92 17.73
C SER A 160 -10.02 8.51 17.53
N VAL A 161 -10.57 9.14 18.56
CA VAL A 161 -11.94 9.66 18.55
C VAL A 161 -12.20 10.72 17.47
N ASN A 162 -11.15 11.44 17.05
CA ASN A 162 -11.27 12.48 16.02
C ASN A 162 -11.10 11.96 14.58
N ARG A 163 -11.16 10.66 14.36
CA ARG A 163 -11.08 9.99 13.05
C ARG A 163 -11.56 8.54 13.14
N GLY A 164 -12.69 8.34 13.79
CA GLY A 164 -13.29 7.02 13.99
C GLY A 164 -13.57 6.29 12.69
N ASP A 165 -14.07 6.99 11.69
CA ASP A 165 -14.29 6.52 10.31
C ASP A 165 -13.01 5.93 9.66
N TYR A 166 -11.88 6.63 9.82
CA TYR A 166 -10.57 6.14 9.34
C TYR A 166 -10.11 4.89 10.09
N CYS A 167 -10.28 4.87 11.42
CA CYS A 167 -9.93 3.70 12.24
C CYS A 167 -10.74 2.46 11.82
N ILE A 168 -12.04 2.62 11.63
CA ILE A 168 -12.94 1.55 11.18
C ILE A 168 -12.52 1.04 9.80
N ALA A 169 -12.26 1.94 8.85
CA ALA A 169 -11.81 1.55 7.51
C ALA A 169 -10.49 0.77 7.54
N LYS A 170 -9.51 1.19 8.36
CA LYS A 170 -8.21 0.52 8.50
C LYS A 170 -8.30 -0.79 9.25
N ALA A 171 -9.16 -0.90 10.26
CA ALA A 171 -9.46 -2.17 10.93
C ALA A 171 -10.15 -3.17 9.98
N GLY A 172 -11.08 -2.69 9.14
CA GLY A 172 -11.69 -3.49 8.08
C GLY A 172 -10.66 -4.00 7.07
N LEU A 173 -9.71 -3.15 6.68
CA LEU A 173 -8.62 -3.53 5.76
C LEU A 173 -7.67 -4.58 6.39
N ALA A 174 -7.42 -4.51 7.71
CA ALA A 174 -6.66 -5.51 8.44
C ALA A 174 -7.40 -6.87 8.46
N MET A 175 -8.73 -6.87 8.69
CA MET A 175 -9.53 -8.09 8.57
C MET A 175 -9.54 -8.64 7.14
N MET A 176 -9.61 -7.75 6.13
CA MET A 176 -9.53 -8.14 4.72
C MET A 176 -8.24 -8.92 4.41
N THR A 177 -7.10 -8.52 5.00
CA THR A 177 -5.82 -9.24 4.86
C THR A 177 -5.97 -10.71 5.26
N LYS A 178 -6.57 -10.97 6.41
CA LYS A 178 -6.78 -12.34 6.93
C LYS A 178 -7.69 -13.16 6.03
N LEU A 179 -8.80 -12.57 5.58
CA LEU A 179 -9.77 -13.24 4.70
C LEU A 179 -9.13 -13.65 3.37
N TYR A 180 -8.39 -12.73 2.74
CA TYR A 180 -7.71 -13.03 1.48
C TYR A 180 -6.49 -13.94 1.68
N ALA A 181 -5.79 -13.88 2.80
CA ALA A 181 -4.71 -14.81 3.11
C ALA A 181 -5.18 -16.26 3.13
N VAL A 182 -6.30 -16.52 3.81
CA VAL A 182 -6.92 -17.84 3.83
C VAL A 182 -7.40 -18.25 2.43
N ARG A 183 -8.09 -17.35 1.73
CA ARG A 183 -8.71 -17.69 0.43
C ARG A 183 -7.71 -17.90 -0.70
N LEU A 184 -6.60 -17.16 -0.70
CA LEU A 184 -5.64 -17.17 -1.81
C LEU A 184 -4.49 -18.16 -1.62
N ALA A 185 -4.38 -18.79 -0.44
CA ALA A 185 -3.33 -19.76 -0.13
C ALA A 185 -3.35 -20.96 -1.09
N GLU A 186 -4.52 -21.44 -1.52
CA GLU A 186 -4.64 -22.53 -2.49
C GLU A 186 -4.04 -22.22 -3.87
N PHE A 187 -3.89 -20.92 -4.20
CA PHE A 187 -3.27 -20.47 -5.45
C PHE A 187 -1.79 -20.10 -5.26
N GLY A 188 -1.23 -20.29 -4.06
CA GLY A 188 0.14 -19.89 -3.75
C GLY A 188 0.36 -18.37 -3.68
N ILE A 189 -0.70 -17.58 -3.57
CA ILE A 189 -0.62 -16.12 -3.47
C ILE A 189 -0.60 -15.73 -1.99
N GLY A 190 0.53 -15.15 -1.54
CA GLY A 190 0.67 -14.62 -0.19
C GLY A 190 -0.09 -13.31 0.00
N VAL A 191 -0.67 -13.09 1.18
CA VAL A 191 -1.33 -11.81 1.51
C VAL A 191 -0.77 -11.30 2.83
N PHE A 192 -0.33 -10.05 2.82
CA PHE A 192 0.40 -9.44 3.94
C PHE A 192 -0.18 -8.08 4.29
N GLU A 193 0.06 -7.67 5.52
CA GLU A 193 -0.29 -6.35 6.02
C GLU A 193 0.97 -5.61 6.43
N VAL A 194 1.10 -4.35 6.00
CA VAL A 194 2.09 -3.42 6.55
C VAL A 194 1.34 -2.35 7.30
N GLN A 195 1.69 -2.15 8.58
CA GLN A 195 1.12 -1.13 9.47
C GLN A 195 2.14 -0.01 9.69
N PRO A 196 2.08 1.09 8.91
CA PRO A 196 2.92 2.24 9.15
C PRO A 196 2.60 2.93 10.48
N GLY A 197 3.65 3.39 11.16
CA GLY A 197 3.55 4.35 12.25
C GLY A 197 3.36 5.78 11.75
N VAL A 198 4.07 6.71 12.36
CA VAL A 198 4.09 8.12 11.97
C VAL A 198 5.14 8.33 10.88
N ILE A 199 4.70 8.40 9.63
CA ILE A 199 5.57 8.52 8.45
C ILE A 199 5.53 9.97 7.92
N GLU A 200 6.70 10.53 7.61
CA GLU A 200 6.82 11.86 7.03
C GLU A 200 6.33 11.87 5.57
N THR A 201 5.19 12.51 5.33
CA THR A 201 4.52 12.62 4.04
C THR A 201 3.70 13.91 4.00
N ASP A 202 3.21 14.30 2.81
CA ASP A 202 2.28 15.43 2.68
C ASP A 202 1.02 15.26 3.55
N MET A 203 0.54 14.03 3.75
CA MET A 203 -0.64 13.73 4.57
C MET A 203 -0.42 14.06 6.05
N THR A 204 0.81 13.94 6.53
CA THR A 204 1.19 14.22 7.93
C THR A 204 1.71 15.64 8.14
N GLY A 205 1.98 16.39 7.08
CA GLY A 205 2.42 17.79 7.13
C GLY A 205 1.59 18.66 8.06
N PRO A 206 0.24 18.68 7.97
CA PRO A 206 -0.62 19.50 8.84
C PRO A 206 -0.51 19.20 10.34
N VAL A 207 0.02 18.03 10.71
CA VAL A 207 0.17 17.60 12.11
C VAL A 207 1.61 17.42 12.53
N LYS A 208 2.57 17.90 11.71
CA LYS A 208 4.01 17.74 11.95
C LYS A 208 4.42 18.25 13.32
N ALA A 209 4.10 19.48 13.66
CA ALA A 209 4.49 20.09 14.95
C ALA A 209 4.00 19.29 16.17
N LYS A 210 2.77 18.72 16.09
CA LYS A 210 2.24 17.84 17.13
C LYS A 210 3.13 16.60 17.32
N TYR A 211 3.49 15.93 16.24
CA TYR A 211 4.29 14.72 16.33
C TYR A 211 5.75 14.99 16.66
N ASP A 212 6.31 16.13 16.21
CA ASP A 212 7.65 16.57 16.63
C ASP A 212 7.72 16.71 18.16
N ALA A 213 6.70 17.33 18.78
CA ALA A 213 6.61 17.45 20.22
C ALA A 213 6.46 16.08 20.92
N LEU A 214 5.71 15.15 20.34
CA LEU A 214 5.55 13.80 20.89
C LEU A 214 6.85 12.97 20.75
N PHE A 215 7.57 13.08 19.65
CA PHE A 215 8.89 12.47 19.52
C PHE A 215 9.91 13.04 20.51
N ALA A 216 9.86 14.33 20.79
CA ALA A 216 10.74 14.94 21.79
C ALA A 216 10.57 14.34 23.20
N VAL A 217 9.43 13.73 23.50
CA VAL A 217 9.14 13.07 24.78
C VAL A 217 9.08 11.55 24.69
N GLY A 218 9.51 10.94 23.58
CA GLY A 218 9.66 9.49 23.46
C GLY A 218 8.39 8.79 22.97
N LEU A 219 7.80 9.25 21.88
CA LEU A 219 6.59 8.65 21.28
C LEU A 219 6.74 7.16 20.93
N ALA A 220 7.92 6.75 20.51
CA ALA A 220 8.21 5.39 20.11
C ALA A 220 9.65 5.00 20.48
N PRO A 221 9.96 3.70 20.67
CA PRO A 221 11.32 3.24 20.94
C PRO A 221 12.35 3.72 19.92
N LEU A 222 12.05 3.63 18.61
CA LEU A 222 12.83 4.32 17.57
C LEU A 222 12.29 5.73 17.42
N ASN A 223 12.82 6.63 18.20
CA ASN A 223 12.28 7.98 18.42
C ASN A 223 12.57 8.93 17.25
N ARG A 224 12.04 8.60 16.08
CA ARG A 224 12.12 9.40 14.85
C ARG A 224 10.87 9.24 14.00
N TRP A 225 10.67 10.17 13.10
CA TRP A 225 9.76 9.96 11.99
C TRP A 225 10.17 8.73 11.17
N GLY A 226 9.20 7.91 10.78
CA GLY A 226 9.41 6.95 9.71
C GLY A 226 9.43 7.66 8.35
N THR A 227 10.03 7.02 7.37
CA THR A 227 10.11 7.52 6.00
C THR A 227 9.35 6.63 5.03
N PRO A 228 8.94 7.12 3.84
CA PRO A 228 8.41 6.28 2.78
C PRO A 228 9.32 5.12 2.41
N GLU A 229 10.64 5.29 2.51
CA GLU A 229 11.64 4.25 2.26
C GLU A 229 11.57 3.11 3.30
N ASP A 230 11.35 3.41 4.60
CA ASP A 230 11.18 2.38 5.64
C ASP A 230 10.04 1.41 5.26
N ILE A 231 8.93 1.94 4.76
CA ILE A 231 7.80 1.14 4.29
C ILE A 231 8.15 0.40 2.99
N GLY A 232 8.83 1.08 2.07
CA GLY A 232 9.25 0.53 0.78
C GLY A 232 10.14 -0.71 0.95
N GLN A 233 11.09 -0.68 1.88
CA GLN A 233 11.98 -1.83 2.16
C GLN A 233 11.20 -3.04 2.69
N CYS A 234 10.23 -2.83 3.57
CA CYS A 234 9.37 -3.90 4.07
C CYS A 234 8.57 -4.56 2.93
N VAL A 235 7.94 -3.76 2.08
CA VAL A 235 7.18 -4.26 0.93
C VAL A 235 8.08 -4.97 -0.08
N ALA A 236 9.29 -4.44 -0.33
CA ALA A 236 10.26 -5.08 -1.21
C ALA A 236 10.70 -6.46 -0.68
N ALA A 237 10.91 -6.61 0.64
CA ALA A 237 11.24 -7.90 1.24
C ALA A 237 10.12 -8.94 1.03
N VAL A 238 8.85 -8.55 1.15
CA VAL A 238 7.70 -9.40 0.82
C VAL A 238 7.72 -9.77 -0.67
N ALA A 239 7.86 -8.78 -1.55
CA ALA A 239 7.83 -8.96 -2.99
C ALA A 239 8.96 -9.85 -3.53
N LEU A 240 10.11 -9.85 -2.84
CA LEU A 240 11.26 -10.70 -3.17
C LEU A 240 11.18 -12.12 -2.59
N GLY A 241 10.14 -12.42 -1.82
CA GLY A 241 9.93 -13.77 -1.26
C GLY A 241 10.76 -14.09 -0.03
N HIS A 242 11.16 -13.09 0.77
CA HIS A 242 11.94 -13.33 1.99
C HIS A 242 11.12 -14.03 3.09
N PHE A 243 9.81 -14.20 2.91
CA PHE A 243 8.91 -14.84 3.88
C PHE A 243 8.15 -16.03 3.25
N PRO A 244 8.86 -17.10 2.83
CA PRO A 244 8.28 -18.16 1.99
C PRO A 244 7.22 -19.02 2.69
N TYR A 245 7.20 -19.04 4.03
CA TYR A 245 6.23 -19.81 4.83
C TYR A 245 5.37 -18.87 5.68
N SER A 246 4.90 -17.76 5.06
CA SER A 246 4.10 -16.75 5.76
C SER A 246 2.98 -16.23 4.85
N THR A 247 1.77 -16.13 5.43
CA THR A 247 0.64 -15.40 4.86
C THR A 247 -0.25 -14.88 6.00
N GLY A 248 -0.99 -13.82 5.79
CA GLY A 248 -1.77 -13.15 6.85
C GLY A 248 -0.92 -12.42 7.88
N GLN A 249 0.40 -12.34 7.66
CA GLN A 249 1.35 -11.70 8.58
C GLN A 249 1.20 -10.18 8.57
N VAL A 250 1.32 -9.59 9.75
CA VAL A 250 1.34 -8.14 9.98
C VAL A 250 2.76 -7.68 10.27
N PHE A 251 3.24 -6.72 9.51
CA PHE A 251 4.52 -6.06 9.72
C PHE A 251 4.30 -4.65 10.27
N ASN A 252 4.57 -4.44 11.55
CA ASN A 252 4.55 -3.11 12.16
C ASN A 252 5.83 -2.36 11.78
N VAL A 253 5.70 -1.37 10.91
CA VAL A 253 6.81 -0.47 10.52
C VAL A 253 6.54 0.89 11.14
N ASP A 254 6.64 0.96 12.46
CA ASP A 254 6.14 2.05 13.29
C ASP A 254 7.13 2.53 14.36
N GLY A 255 8.38 2.09 14.28
CA GLY A 255 9.40 2.43 15.28
C GLY A 255 9.16 1.81 16.66
N GLY A 256 8.28 0.81 16.77
CA GLY A 256 7.89 0.18 18.03
C GLY A 256 6.75 0.90 18.74
N PHE A 257 6.03 1.81 18.06
CA PHE A 257 4.88 2.52 18.64
C PHE A 257 3.80 1.59 19.19
N HIS A 258 3.62 0.41 18.61
CA HIS A 258 2.64 -0.61 19.04
C HIS A 258 3.01 -1.29 20.36
N LEU A 259 4.27 -1.18 20.82
CA LEU A 259 4.74 -1.84 22.03
C LEU A 259 4.23 -1.11 23.28
N ARG A 260 3.73 -1.87 24.24
CA ARG A 260 3.41 -1.35 25.58
C ARG A 260 4.64 -1.51 26.46
N THR A 261 5.01 -0.45 27.16
CA THR A 261 6.04 -0.49 28.19
C THR A 261 5.39 -0.47 29.57
N ILE A 262 6.01 -1.13 30.54
CA ILE A 262 5.65 -1.12 31.97
C ILE A 262 6.46 -0.05 32.70
#